data_bc24e335c6b234f98eedfd64b5366277
#
_entry.id   bc24e335c6b234f98eedfd64b5366277
#
_cell.length_a   1.000
_cell.length_b   1.000
_cell.length_c   1.000
_cell.angle_alpha   90.00
_cell.angle_beta   90.00
_cell.angle_gamma   90.00
#
_symmetry.space_group_name_H-M   'P 1'
#
loop_
_entity.id
_entity.type
_entity.pdbx_description
1 polymer ?
#
loop_
_entity_poly.entity_id
_entity_poly.type
_entity_poly.pdbx_seq_one_letter_code
_entity_poly.pdbx_strand_id
1 'polypeptide(L)'
;MGILTEALAARCSDVTATDVAQAALCETDARLSAAGRRQHVTLQRKSIDCAWPADDFDLVVLSEVAYYLSKNTLRRVMDSEVSKLMPGTTVVAAHWRHPVSAYPLDGDRTNDIIGSTPTLHQTAHYRDGDVVIDVFENATPTSVAVRTGVPGARP
;
A
#
# COMPACT_ATOMS: atom_id res chain seq x y z
N MET A 1 -7.41 16.04 -3.54
CA MET A 1 -7.06 14.60 -3.55
C MET A 1 -5.80 14.36 -4.39
N GLY A 2 -5.21 13.14 -4.35
CA GLY A 2 -4.11 12.74 -5.24
C GLY A 2 -2.70 13.21 -4.89
N ILE A 3 -2.45 13.76 -3.70
CA ILE A 3 -1.12 14.22 -3.28
C ILE A 3 -0.12 13.06 -3.24
N LEU A 4 -0.51 11.93 -2.64
CA LEU A 4 0.32 10.73 -2.59
C LEU A 4 0.57 10.17 -3.99
N THR A 5 -0.47 10.09 -4.82
CA THR A 5 -0.35 9.63 -6.21
C THR A 5 0.62 10.48 -7.02
N GLU A 6 0.57 11.81 -6.88
CA GLU A 6 1.51 12.73 -7.52
C GLU A 6 2.95 12.49 -7.03
N ALA A 7 3.13 12.30 -5.72
CA ALA A 7 4.44 12.05 -5.13
C ALA A 7 5.05 10.72 -5.60
N LEU A 8 4.22 9.67 -5.75
CA LEU A 8 4.63 8.38 -6.33
C LEU A 8 4.93 8.50 -7.81
N ALA A 9 4.09 9.19 -8.59
CA ALA A 9 4.31 9.43 -10.00
C ALA A 9 5.61 10.22 -10.30
N ALA A 10 6.16 10.91 -9.31
CA ALA A 10 7.47 11.57 -9.41
C ALA A 10 8.66 10.60 -9.31
N ARG A 11 8.45 9.36 -8.84
CA ARG A 11 9.50 8.42 -8.44
C ARG A 11 9.37 7.04 -9.05
N CYS A 12 8.17 6.67 -9.50
CA CYS A 12 7.87 5.38 -10.11
C CYS A 12 7.74 5.54 -11.63
N SER A 13 8.11 4.52 -12.38
CA SER A 13 7.96 4.48 -13.85
C SER A 13 6.49 4.44 -14.25
N ASP A 14 5.71 3.64 -13.52
CA ASP A 14 4.28 3.47 -13.73
C ASP A 14 3.56 3.46 -12.38
N VAL A 15 2.36 4.04 -12.32
CA VAL A 15 1.53 4.07 -11.12
C VAL A 15 0.11 3.69 -11.47
N THR A 16 -0.46 2.73 -10.78
CA THR A 16 -1.90 2.47 -10.80
C THR A 16 -2.51 2.92 -9.48
N ALA A 17 -3.40 3.90 -9.52
CA ALA A 17 -4.11 4.41 -8.36
C ALA A 17 -5.60 4.08 -8.45
N THR A 18 -6.15 3.59 -7.33
CA THR A 18 -7.56 3.20 -7.22
C THR A 18 -8.27 4.01 -6.15
N ASP A 19 -9.52 4.35 -6.40
CA ASP A 19 -10.42 4.97 -5.42
C ASP A 19 -11.88 4.59 -5.76
N VAL A 20 -12.73 4.51 -4.76
CA VAL A 20 -14.18 4.26 -4.96
C VAL A 20 -14.90 5.52 -5.42
N ALA A 21 -14.40 6.70 -5.08
CA ALA A 21 -15.00 7.99 -5.36
C ALA A 21 -14.54 8.55 -6.70
N GLN A 22 -15.45 8.65 -7.66
CA GLN A 22 -15.15 9.25 -8.97
C GLN A 22 -14.61 10.68 -8.84
N ALA A 23 -15.13 11.46 -7.88
CA ALA A 23 -14.67 12.83 -7.64
C ALA A 23 -13.19 12.88 -7.23
N ALA A 24 -12.73 11.94 -6.38
CA ALA A 24 -11.33 11.84 -5.97
C ALA A 24 -10.41 11.53 -7.15
N LEU A 25 -10.86 10.65 -8.06
CA LEU A 25 -10.12 10.33 -9.28
C LEU A 25 -10.03 11.54 -10.24
N CYS A 26 -11.13 12.30 -10.39
CA CYS A 26 -11.13 13.52 -11.21
C CYS A 26 -10.18 14.60 -10.66
N GLU A 27 -10.17 14.82 -9.34
CA GLU A 27 -9.23 15.74 -8.72
C GLU A 27 -7.77 15.28 -8.87
N THR A 28 -7.53 13.96 -8.74
CA THR A 28 -6.21 13.36 -8.93
C THR A 28 -5.75 13.54 -10.38
N ASP A 29 -6.61 13.30 -11.35
CA ASP A 29 -6.33 13.50 -12.78
C ASP A 29 -5.95 14.95 -13.09
N ALA A 30 -6.72 15.92 -12.59
CA ALA A 30 -6.42 17.35 -12.73
C ALA A 30 -5.07 17.74 -12.12
N ARG A 31 -4.77 17.22 -10.91
CA ARG A 31 -3.49 17.43 -10.21
C ARG A 31 -2.32 16.89 -11.01
N LEU A 32 -2.40 15.64 -11.47
CA LEU A 32 -1.35 14.98 -12.26
C LEU A 32 -1.12 15.70 -13.59
N SER A 33 -2.18 16.17 -14.23
CA SER A 33 -2.11 16.93 -15.49
C SER A 33 -1.40 18.27 -15.26
N ALA A 34 -1.74 18.99 -14.20
CA ALA A 34 -1.09 20.25 -13.84
C ALA A 34 0.39 20.06 -13.49
N ALA A 35 0.78 18.93 -12.90
CA ALA A 35 2.16 18.58 -12.58
C ALA A 35 2.94 17.96 -13.75
N GLY A 36 2.32 17.76 -14.93
CA GLY A 36 2.94 17.12 -16.09
C GLY A 36 3.28 15.63 -15.88
N ARG A 37 2.54 14.95 -14.98
CA ARG A 37 2.82 13.55 -14.57
C ARG A 37 1.73 12.56 -14.93
N ARG A 38 0.79 12.97 -15.77
CA ARG A 38 -0.39 12.16 -16.09
C ARG A 38 -0.10 10.93 -16.95
N GLN A 39 0.94 10.95 -17.76
CA GLN A 39 1.17 10.01 -18.87
C GLN A 39 1.43 8.57 -18.41
N HIS A 40 2.04 8.36 -17.25
CA HIS A 40 2.39 7.05 -16.71
C HIS A 40 1.56 6.66 -15.46
N VAL A 41 0.39 7.29 -15.31
CA VAL A 41 -0.53 6.99 -14.22
C VAL A 41 -1.84 6.45 -14.75
N THR A 42 -2.22 5.26 -14.31
CA THR A 42 -3.53 4.66 -14.54
C THR A 42 -4.44 4.95 -13.33
N LEU A 43 -5.59 5.57 -13.58
CA LEU A 43 -6.61 5.83 -12.56
C LEU A 43 -7.77 4.85 -12.77
N GLN A 44 -8.15 4.11 -11.74
CA GLN A 44 -9.23 3.13 -11.80
C GLN A 44 -10.24 3.37 -10.68
N ARG A 45 -11.52 3.40 -11.01
CA ARG A 45 -12.58 3.38 -10.01
C ARG A 45 -12.78 1.96 -9.50
N LYS A 46 -12.26 1.68 -8.30
CA LYS A 46 -12.24 0.34 -7.74
C LYS A 46 -12.22 0.38 -6.22
N SER A 47 -12.93 -0.54 -5.59
CA SER A 47 -12.85 -0.74 -4.14
C SER A 47 -11.71 -1.68 -3.79
N ILE A 48 -11.10 -1.46 -2.63
CA ILE A 48 -9.99 -2.30 -2.11
C ILE A 48 -10.42 -3.74 -1.82
N ASP A 49 -11.70 -3.99 -1.56
CA ASP A 49 -12.25 -5.35 -1.31
C ASP A 49 -12.58 -6.14 -2.58
N CYS A 50 -12.41 -5.54 -3.75
CA CYS A 50 -12.41 -6.21 -5.04
C CYS A 50 -11.00 -6.74 -5.40
N ALA A 51 -10.91 -7.62 -6.39
CA ALA A 51 -9.61 -8.04 -6.93
C ALA A 51 -8.75 -6.84 -7.30
N TRP A 52 -7.50 -6.80 -6.86
CA TRP A 52 -6.59 -5.70 -7.17
C TRP A 52 -6.24 -5.66 -8.67
N PRO A 53 -5.73 -4.54 -9.19
CA PRO A 53 -5.25 -4.51 -10.58
C PRO A 53 -4.25 -5.64 -10.82
N ALA A 54 -4.40 -6.32 -11.96
CA ALA A 54 -3.52 -7.43 -12.33
C ALA A 54 -2.29 -6.87 -13.06
N ASP A 55 -1.20 -6.75 -12.34
CA ASP A 55 0.10 -6.34 -12.88
C ASP A 55 1.21 -6.80 -11.93
N ASP A 56 2.46 -6.79 -12.39
CA ASP A 56 3.63 -7.10 -11.58
C ASP A 56 4.09 -5.83 -10.85
N PHE A 57 3.56 -5.60 -9.66
CA PHE A 57 3.89 -4.44 -8.85
C PHE A 57 5.11 -4.70 -7.96
N ASP A 58 6.08 -3.79 -7.99
CA ASP A 58 7.21 -3.76 -7.03
C ASP A 58 6.80 -3.15 -5.69
N LEU A 59 5.77 -2.29 -5.70
CA LEU A 59 5.28 -1.55 -4.55
C LEU A 59 3.75 -1.51 -4.53
N VAL A 60 3.17 -1.88 -3.41
CA VAL A 60 1.75 -1.69 -3.08
C VAL A 60 1.63 -0.75 -1.89
N VAL A 61 0.81 0.29 -1.98
CA VAL A 61 0.59 1.25 -0.89
C VAL A 61 -0.87 1.25 -0.48
N LEU A 62 -1.12 0.88 0.77
CA LEU A 62 -2.42 0.93 1.44
C LEU A 62 -2.42 2.13 2.39
N SER A 63 -2.83 3.30 1.89
CA SER A 63 -2.82 4.53 2.68
C SER A 63 -4.23 5.02 2.94
N GLU A 64 -4.61 5.15 4.21
CA GLU A 64 -5.89 5.70 4.67
C GLU A 64 -7.11 4.99 4.06
N VAL A 65 -7.05 3.68 3.86
CA VAL A 65 -8.10 2.95 3.12
C VAL A 65 -8.54 1.66 3.78
N ALA A 66 -7.66 0.90 4.41
CA ALA A 66 -7.97 -0.46 4.84
C ALA A 66 -8.85 -0.52 6.10
N TYR A 67 -8.86 0.51 6.94
CA TYR A 67 -9.69 0.58 8.14
C TYR A 67 -11.21 0.75 7.86
N TYR A 68 -11.58 1.04 6.60
CA TYR A 68 -13.00 1.02 6.18
C TYR A 68 -13.56 -0.40 6.04
N LEU A 69 -12.70 -1.42 5.98
CA LEU A 69 -13.14 -2.80 5.89
C LEU A 69 -13.36 -3.42 7.28
N SER A 70 -14.30 -4.37 7.35
CA SER A 70 -14.39 -5.21 8.54
C SER A 70 -13.15 -6.09 8.67
N LYS A 71 -12.83 -6.53 9.91
CA LYS A 71 -11.71 -7.44 10.17
C LYS A 71 -11.71 -8.66 9.24
N ASN A 72 -12.86 -9.29 9.05
CA ASN A 72 -12.97 -10.50 8.23
C ASN A 72 -12.78 -10.21 6.74
N THR A 73 -13.32 -9.08 6.28
CA THR A 73 -13.15 -8.65 4.88
C THR A 73 -11.69 -8.32 4.61
N LEU A 74 -11.04 -7.54 5.49
CA LEU A 74 -9.63 -7.18 5.33
C LEU A 74 -8.75 -8.43 5.31
N ARG A 75 -8.95 -9.38 6.24
CA ARG A 75 -8.21 -10.65 6.26
C ARG A 75 -8.34 -11.38 4.93
N ARG A 76 -9.58 -11.58 4.45
CA ARG A 76 -9.83 -12.26 3.17
C ARG A 76 -9.16 -11.56 1.99
N VAL A 77 -9.19 -10.22 1.95
CA VAL A 77 -8.52 -9.43 0.90
C VAL A 77 -7.03 -9.65 0.95
N MET A 78 -6.40 -9.53 2.13
CA MET A 78 -4.96 -9.71 2.28
C MET A 78 -4.53 -11.13 1.88
N ASP A 79 -5.23 -12.16 2.36
CA ASP A 79 -4.93 -13.56 2.02
C ASP A 79 -5.05 -13.83 0.51
N SER A 80 -6.07 -13.23 -0.14
CA SER A 80 -6.29 -13.42 -1.58
C SER A 80 -5.34 -12.60 -2.45
N GLU A 81 -5.13 -11.33 -2.13
CA GLU A 81 -4.43 -10.42 -3.04
C GLU A 81 -2.91 -10.46 -2.84
N VAL A 82 -2.44 -10.58 -1.58
CA VAL A 82 -1.01 -10.69 -1.31
C VAL A 82 -0.41 -11.97 -1.89
N SER A 83 -1.18 -13.07 -1.90
CA SER A 83 -0.74 -14.33 -2.51
C SER A 83 -0.47 -14.25 -4.02
N LYS A 84 -0.95 -13.22 -4.69
CA LYS A 84 -0.75 -12.96 -6.13
C LYS A 84 0.44 -12.05 -6.41
N LEU A 85 0.95 -11.36 -5.39
CA LEU A 85 2.09 -10.46 -5.54
C LEU A 85 3.38 -11.26 -5.76
N MET A 86 4.25 -10.71 -6.57
CA MET A 86 5.56 -11.30 -6.80
C MET A 86 6.39 -11.35 -5.50
N PRO A 87 7.23 -12.39 -5.31
CA PRO A 87 8.19 -12.40 -4.23
C PRO A 87 9.10 -11.15 -4.28
N GLY A 88 9.27 -10.48 -3.16
CA GLY A 88 10.04 -9.24 -3.06
C GLY A 88 9.22 -7.96 -3.27
N THR A 89 7.93 -8.06 -3.59
CA THR A 89 7.03 -6.88 -3.60
C THR A 89 7.01 -6.23 -2.22
N THR A 90 7.21 -4.93 -2.19
CA THR A 90 7.08 -4.12 -0.97
C THR A 90 5.61 -3.74 -0.77
N VAL A 91 5.08 -3.95 0.43
CA VAL A 91 3.75 -3.49 0.85
C VAL A 91 3.91 -2.45 1.95
N VAL A 92 3.37 -1.25 1.74
CA VAL A 92 3.34 -0.18 2.73
C VAL A 92 1.91 0.00 3.23
N ALA A 93 1.71 -0.08 4.54
CA ALA A 93 0.45 0.21 5.21
C ALA A 93 0.61 1.48 6.07
N ALA A 94 -0.14 2.54 5.74
CA ALA A 94 -0.07 3.81 6.43
C ALA A 94 -1.47 4.25 6.85
N HIS A 95 -1.74 4.33 8.15
CA HIS A 95 -3.08 4.60 8.67
C HIS A 95 -3.08 5.55 9.86
N TRP A 96 -4.10 6.41 9.89
CA TRP A 96 -4.45 7.24 11.03
C TRP A 96 -4.84 6.37 12.23
N ARG A 97 -4.28 6.67 13.41
CA ARG A 97 -4.40 5.79 14.59
C ARG A 97 -5.64 6.05 15.43
N HIS A 98 -6.15 7.26 15.40
CA HIS A 98 -7.28 7.62 16.26
C HIS A 98 -8.57 6.91 15.85
N PRO A 99 -9.32 6.33 16.80
CA PRO A 99 -10.58 5.68 16.51
C PRO A 99 -11.60 6.66 15.93
N VAL A 100 -12.26 6.27 14.86
CA VAL A 100 -13.41 6.98 14.30
C VAL A 100 -14.62 6.09 14.43
N SER A 101 -15.68 6.58 15.08
CA SER A 101 -16.86 5.77 15.41
C SER A 101 -17.57 5.15 14.19
N ALA A 102 -17.41 5.76 13.01
CA ALA A 102 -17.96 5.26 11.76
C ALA A 102 -17.10 4.19 11.08
N TYR A 103 -15.87 3.93 11.56
CA TYR A 103 -14.96 2.99 10.92
C TYR A 103 -14.92 1.66 11.69
N PRO A 104 -14.92 0.52 10.99
CA PRO A 104 -14.86 -0.79 11.65
C PRO A 104 -13.56 -1.05 12.41
N LEU A 105 -12.45 -0.41 12.00
CA LEU A 105 -11.12 -0.59 12.56
C LEU A 105 -10.46 0.78 12.80
N ASP A 106 -9.53 0.82 13.74
CA ASP A 106 -8.52 1.88 13.85
C ASP A 106 -7.25 1.52 13.06
N GLY A 107 -6.32 2.47 12.95
CA GLY A 107 -5.09 2.26 12.18
C GLY A 107 -4.21 1.16 12.74
N ASP A 108 -4.05 1.09 14.06
CA ASP A 108 -3.21 0.08 14.72
C ASP A 108 -3.73 -1.34 14.42
N ARG A 109 -5.02 -1.58 14.64
CA ARG A 109 -5.65 -2.88 14.35
C ARG A 109 -5.62 -3.22 12.86
N THR A 110 -5.74 -2.23 12.01
CA THR A 110 -5.64 -2.42 10.55
C THR A 110 -4.25 -2.92 10.18
N ASN A 111 -3.21 -2.27 10.66
CA ASN A 111 -1.83 -2.66 10.38
C ASN A 111 -1.49 -4.03 10.99
N ASP A 112 -1.97 -4.34 12.20
CA ASP A 112 -1.83 -5.67 12.81
C ASP A 112 -2.44 -6.78 11.94
N ILE A 113 -3.63 -6.54 11.36
CA ILE A 113 -4.28 -7.51 10.48
C ILE A 113 -3.48 -7.69 9.20
N ILE A 114 -3.00 -6.62 8.59
CA ILE A 114 -2.15 -6.66 7.40
C ILE A 114 -0.86 -7.43 7.69
N GLY A 115 -0.16 -7.07 8.75
CA GLY A 115 1.10 -7.70 9.15
C GLY A 115 0.99 -9.17 9.58
N SER A 116 -0.22 -9.65 9.91
CA SER A 116 -0.46 -11.07 10.20
C SER A 116 -0.70 -11.94 8.94
N THR A 117 -0.54 -11.38 7.73
CA THR A 117 -0.57 -12.14 6.48
C THR A 117 0.70 -12.99 6.36
N PRO A 118 0.60 -14.32 6.17
CA PRO A 118 1.73 -15.24 6.36
C PRO A 118 2.98 -14.96 5.52
N THR A 119 2.82 -14.38 4.33
CA THR A 119 3.93 -14.10 3.42
C THR A 119 4.52 -12.69 3.58
N LEU A 120 3.93 -11.86 4.43
CA LEU A 120 4.41 -10.51 4.70
C LEU A 120 5.38 -10.51 5.89
N HIS A 121 6.59 -10.05 5.65
CA HIS A 121 7.62 -9.87 6.67
C HIS A 121 7.88 -8.39 6.90
N GLN A 122 7.69 -7.91 8.12
CA GLN A 122 7.90 -6.51 8.46
C GLN A 122 9.39 -6.16 8.36
N THR A 123 9.70 -5.14 7.57
CA THR A 123 11.08 -4.64 7.35
C THR A 123 11.32 -3.27 7.96
N ALA A 124 10.26 -2.47 8.16
CA ALA A 124 10.35 -1.19 8.85
C ALA A 124 9.03 -0.86 9.55
N HIS A 125 9.12 -0.02 10.57
CA HIS A 125 7.99 0.46 11.34
C HIS A 125 8.21 1.91 11.75
N TYR A 126 7.18 2.74 11.62
CA TYR A 126 7.12 4.08 12.19
C TYR A 126 5.79 4.25 12.92
N ARG A 127 5.85 4.87 14.08
CA ARG A 127 4.67 5.17 14.88
C ARG A 127 4.87 6.44 15.68
N ASP A 128 3.93 7.35 15.58
CA ASP A 128 3.84 8.52 16.47
C ASP A 128 2.46 8.61 17.14
N GLY A 129 2.07 9.80 17.60
CA GLY A 129 0.77 10.05 18.21
C GLY A 129 -0.40 9.82 17.26
N ASP A 130 -0.22 10.10 15.99
CA ASP A 130 -1.29 10.23 15.00
C ASP A 130 -1.31 9.13 13.95
N VAL A 131 -0.13 8.64 13.53
CA VAL A 131 0.01 7.75 12.38
C VAL A 131 0.80 6.49 12.74
N VAL A 132 0.43 5.37 12.14
CA VAL A 132 1.23 4.15 12.09
C VAL A 132 1.55 3.82 10.63
N ILE A 133 2.83 3.53 10.36
CA ILE A 133 3.29 3.10 9.03
C ILE A 133 4.12 1.83 9.21
N ASP A 134 3.71 0.78 8.52
CA ASP A 134 4.44 -0.47 8.44
C ASP A 134 4.86 -0.73 7.00
N VAL A 135 6.08 -1.22 6.86
CA VAL A 135 6.63 -1.66 5.58
C VAL A 135 6.89 -3.16 5.67
N PHE A 136 6.37 -3.88 4.71
CA PHE A 136 6.52 -5.33 4.61
C PHE A 136 7.15 -5.70 3.27
N GLU A 137 7.85 -6.82 3.24
CA GLU A 137 8.27 -7.50 2.01
C GLU A 137 7.48 -8.80 1.87
N ASN A 138 6.92 -9.04 0.69
CA ASN A 138 6.25 -10.30 0.35
C ASN A 138 7.30 -11.36 0.02
N ALA A 139 7.55 -12.28 0.89
CA ALA A 139 8.55 -13.33 0.97
C ALA A 139 9.62 -13.04 2.03
N THR A 140 10.47 -14.03 2.34
CA THR A 140 11.53 -13.86 3.34
C THR A 140 12.48 -12.73 2.95
N PRO A 141 12.60 -11.67 3.76
CA PRO A 141 13.40 -10.50 3.41
C PRO A 141 14.88 -10.88 3.30
N THR A 142 15.49 -10.48 2.20
CA THR A 142 16.94 -10.53 2.05
C THR A 142 17.49 -9.12 2.23
N SER A 143 18.43 -8.92 3.16
CA SER A 143 18.97 -7.58 3.42
C SER A 143 19.56 -6.94 2.14
N VAL A 144 19.46 -5.62 2.03
CA VAL A 144 20.04 -4.87 0.91
C VAL A 144 21.52 -5.22 0.74
N ALA A 145 22.27 -5.33 1.84
CA ALA A 145 23.68 -5.68 1.82
C ALA A 145 23.93 -7.05 1.18
N VAL A 146 23.09 -8.05 1.46
CA VAL A 146 23.18 -9.38 0.81
C VAL A 146 22.84 -9.28 -0.67
N ARG A 147 21.75 -8.59 -1.03
CA ARG A 147 21.35 -8.44 -2.44
C ARG A 147 22.37 -7.70 -3.29
N THR A 148 23.09 -6.74 -2.71
CA THR A 148 24.11 -5.94 -3.40
C THR A 148 25.52 -6.51 -3.25
N GLY A 149 25.69 -7.67 -2.59
CA GLY A 149 26.98 -8.35 -2.48
C GLY A 149 27.99 -7.65 -1.56
N VAL A 150 27.52 -6.94 -0.54
CA VAL A 150 28.43 -6.31 0.43
C VAL A 150 29.22 -7.39 1.17
N PRO A 151 30.57 -7.34 1.17
CA PRO A 151 31.41 -8.35 1.82
C PRO A 151 31.05 -8.51 3.31
N GLY A 152 30.82 -9.75 3.76
CA GLY A 152 30.46 -10.07 5.13
C GLY A 152 28.96 -10.00 5.46
N ALA A 153 28.11 -9.54 4.53
CA ALA A 153 26.66 -9.63 4.70
C ALA A 153 26.22 -11.11 4.73
N ARG A 154 25.31 -11.45 5.65
CA ARG A 154 24.75 -12.80 5.80
C ARG A 154 23.25 -12.76 5.57
N PRO A 155 22.67 -13.84 5.02
CA PRO A 155 21.22 -14.00 4.89
C PRO A 155 20.50 -13.91 6.24
#